data_fd6a369f074cb83b8d830afb503a71ee
#
_entry.id   fd6a369f074cb83b8d830afb503a71ee
#
_cell.length_a   1.000
_cell.length_b   1.000
_cell.length_c   1.000
_cell.angle_alpha   90.00
_cell.angle_beta   90.00
_cell.angle_gamma   90.00
#
_symmetry.space_group_name_H-M   'P 1'
#
loop_
_entity.id
_entity.type
_entity.pdbx_description
1 polymer ?
#
loop_
_entity_poly.entity_id
_entity_poly.type
_entity_poly.pdbx_seq_one_letter_code
_entity_poly.pdbx_strand_id
1 'polypeptide(L)'
;MIRPELVYDRAALIDRALHRLEQFKNMPLPEFVQDPDNYAIAEHHLRLSLEAVFDIGRHILVKNGLGKPGDYREILILLERSRIIPLEFMEKIKGMAGYRNRLVHMYNKISREELYDLIINKLEDIKALTSYLLEYARLNEQADNKGTYNAGGNPDLLG
;
A
#
# COMPACT_ATOMS: atom_id res chain seq x y z
N MET A 1 4.13 17.32 -6.54
CA MET A 1 5.38 16.70 -6.04
C MET A 1 5.08 15.70 -4.94
N ILE A 2 5.57 14.49 -5.10
CA ILE A 2 5.46 13.45 -4.07
C ILE A 2 6.25 13.88 -2.83
N ARG A 3 5.69 13.68 -1.65
CA ARG A 3 6.37 13.96 -0.37
C ARG A 3 7.07 12.68 0.11
N PRO A 4 8.41 12.61 0.02
CA PRO A 4 9.14 11.38 0.36
C PRO A 4 8.90 10.94 1.82
N GLU A 5 8.81 11.88 2.75
CA GLU A 5 8.62 11.57 4.17
C GLU A 5 7.32 10.79 4.40
N LEU A 6 6.21 11.20 3.76
CA LEU A 6 4.94 10.52 3.88
C LEU A 6 5.03 9.09 3.34
N VAL A 7 5.65 8.91 2.19
CA VAL A 7 5.81 7.60 1.55
C VAL A 7 6.63 6.66 2.43
N TYR A 8 7.78 7.12 2.93
CA TYR A 8 8.66 6.29 3.76
C TYR A 8 8.07 6.01 5.14
N ASP A 9 7.38 6.97 5.76
CA ASP A 9 6.69 6.75 7.03
C ASP A 9 5.59 5.70 6.91
N ARG A 10 4.79 5.75 5.84
CA ARG A 10 3.76 4.75 5.56
C ARG A 10 4.36 3.38 5.23
N ALA A 11 5.46 3.35 4.47
CA ALA A 11 6.16 2.10 4.17
C ALA A 11 6.72 1.44 5.43
N ALA A 12 7.28 2.20 6.35
CA ALA A 12 7.76 1.70 7.63
C ALA A 12 6.62 1.14 8.50
N LEU A 13 5.45 1.79 8.50
CA LEU A 13 4.26 1.30 9.19
C LEU A 13 3.78 -0.02 8.58
N ILE A 14 3.74 -0.13 7.25
CA ILE A 14 3.38 -1.37 6.54
C ILE A 14 4.33 -2.50 6.94
N ASP A 15 5.64 -2.25 6.92
CA ASP A 15 6.65 -3.25 7.26
C ASP A 15 6.45 -3.78 8.68
N ARG A 16 6.25 -2.92 9.65
CA ARG A 16 5.98 -3.32 11.04
C ARG A 16 4.68 -4.10 11.18
N ALA A 17 3.60 -3.67 10.51
CA ALA A 17 2.32 -4.34 10.56
C ALA A 17 2.38 -5.73 9.93
N LEU A 18 3.02 -5.87 8.77
CA LEU A 18 3.19 -7.15 8.10
C LEU A 18 4.08 -8.10 8.90
N HIS A 19 5.14 -7.59 9.51
CA HIS A 19 6.00 -8.38 10.39
C HIS A 19 5.22 -8.96 11.57
N ARG A 20 4.35 -8.16 12.18
CA ARG A 20 3.49 -8.64 13.27
C ARG A 20 2.49 -9.69 12.79
N LEU A 21 1.91 -9.52 11.60
CA LEU A 21 0.98 -10.49 11.02
C LEU A 21 1.66 -11.82 10.66
N GLU A 22 2.89 -11.77 10.17
CA GLU A 22 3.64 -12.99 9.80
C GLU A 22 3.87 -13.93 10.98
N GLN A 23 3.87 -13.42 12.19
CA GLN A 23 3.99 -14.26 13.39
C GLN A 23 2.82 -15.24 13.53
N PHE A 24 1.63 -14.87 13.02
CA PHE A 24 0.46 -15.76 13.03
C PHE A 24 0.56 -16.91 12.01
N LYS A 25 1.43 -16.82 11.01
CA LYS A 25 1.61 -17.91 10.02
C LYS A 25 2.12 -19.22 10.65
N ASN A 26 2.80 -19.13 11.78
CA ASN A 26 3.31 -20.29 12.50
C ASN A 26 2.30 -20.89 13.49
N MET A 27 1.16 -20.22 13.66
CA MET A 27 0.09 -20.66 14.56
C MET A 27 -0.92 -21.52 13.79
N PRO A 28 -1.28 -22.72 14.27
CA PRO A 28 -2.34 -23.51 13.64
C PRO A 28 -3.69 -22.81 13.68
N LEU A 29 -4.52 -23.03 12.66
CA LEU A 29 -5.85 -22.41 12.59
C LEU A 29 -6.70 -22.60 13.86
N PRO A 30 -6.79 -23.81 14.45
CA PRO A 30 -7.59 -23.98 15.68
C PRO A 30 -7.11 -23.10 16.84
N GLU A 31 -5.81 -22.90 16.99
CA GLU A 31 -5.24 -22.03 18.01
C GLU A 31 -5.55 -20.56 17.73
N PHE A 32 -5.44 -20.13 16.48
CA PHE A 32 -5.78 -18.77 16.07
C PHE A 32 -7.24 -18.44 16.35
N VAL A 33 -8.16 -19.34 15.98
CA VAL A 33 -9.61 -19.13 16.11
C VAL A 33 -10.08 -19.14 17.55
N GLN A 34 -9.39 -19.90 18.42
CA GLN A 34 -9.79 -20.11 19.81
C GLN A 34 -9.63 -18.85 20.66
N ASP A 35 -8.61 -18.03 20.39
CA ASP A 35 -8.32 -16.83 21.18
C ASP A 35 -8.82 -15.57 20.46
N PRO A 36 -9.82 -14.85 21.01
CA PRO A 36 -10.32 -13.63 20.42
C PRO A 36 -9.28 -12.51 20.32
N ASP A 37 -8.23 -12.53 21.14
CA ASP A 37 -7.16 -11.54 21.06
C ASP A 37 -6.35 -11.70 19.77
N ASN A 38 -6.19 -12.91 19.26
CA ASN A 38 -5.54 -13.15 17.98
C ASN A 38 -6.27 -12.44 16.84
N TYR A 39 -7.58 -12.53 16.80
CA TYR A 39 -8.40 -11.82 15.82
C TYR A 39 -8.23 -10.31 15.93
N ALA A 40 -8.33 -9.76 17.14
CA ALA A 40 -8.25 -8.33 17.38
C ALA A 40 -6.89 -7.76 16.95
N ILE A 41 -5.81 -8.44 17.27
CA ILE A 41 -4.44 -8.03 16.89
C ILE A 41 -4.28 -8.14 15.37
N ALA A 42 -4.68 -9.25 14.78
CA ALA A 42 -4.54 -9.47 13.34
C ALA A 42 -5.39 -8.47 12.51
N GLU A 43 -6.64 -8.24 12.92
CA GLU A 43 -7.52 -7.27 12.29
C GLU A 43 -6.90 -5.85 12.31
N HIS A 44 -6.41 -5.44 13.46
CA HIS A 44 -5.77 -4.12 13.62
C HIS A 44 -4.59 -3.93 12.65
N HIS A 45 -3.66 -4.88 12.63
CA HIS A 45 -2.45 -4.77 11.80
C HIS A 45 -2.75 -4.93 10.31
N LEU A 46 -3.69 -5.80 9.93
CA LEU A 46 -4.10 -5.92 8.53
C LEU A 46 -4.76 -4.63 8.04
N ARG A 47 -5.66 -4.07 8.82
CA ARG A 47 -6.33 -2.80 8.49
C ARG A 47 -5.32 -1.67 8.36
N LEU A 48 -4.37 -1.52 9.29
CA LEU A 48 -3.32 -0.50 9.21
C LEU A 48 -2.46 -0.64 7.95
N SER A 49 -2.06 -1.86 7.61
CA SER A 49 -1.24 -2.09 6.41
C SER A 49 -1.98 -1.76 5.13
N LEU A 50 -3.26 -2.12 5.04
CA LEU A 50 -4.10 -1.80 3.87
C LEU A 50 -4.32 -0.29 3.75
N GLU A 51 -4.69 0.38 4.83
CA GLU A 51 -4.86 1.84 4.82
C GLU A 51 -3.58 2.56 4.41
N ALA A 52 -2.44 2.13 4.94
CA ALA A 52 -1.16 2.77 4.65
C ALA A 52 -0.73 2.59 3.18
N VAL A 53 -0.88 1.40 2.61
CA VAL A 53 -0.50 1.16 1.21
C VAL A 53 -1.40 1.94 0.24
N PHE A 54 -2.69 2.02 0.52
CA PHE A 54 -3.61 2.84 -0.28
C PHE A 54 -3.38 4.34 -0.10
N ASP A 55 -2.97 4.78 1.09
CA ASP A 55 -2.56 6.18 1.31
C ASP A 55 -1.37 6.55 0.43
N ILE A 56 -0.36 5.69 0.33
CA ILE A 56 0.78 5.91 -0.59
C ILE A 56 0.29 6.00 -2.03
N GLY A 57 -0.53 5.06 -2.47
CA GLY A 57 -1.07 5.04 -3.83
C GLY A 57 -1.85 6.31 -4.17
N ARG A 58 -2.75 6.74 -3.30
CA ARG A 58 -3.51 7.98 -3.46
C ARG A 58 -2.60 9.19 -3.52
N HIS A 59 -1.63 9.27 -2.62
CA HIS A 59 -0.69 10.38 -2.59
C HIS A 59 0.09 10.52 -3.89
N ILE A 60 0.61 9.42 -4.42
CA ILE A 60 1.33 9.40 -5.70
C ILE A 60 0.42 9.89 -6.84
N LEU A 61 -0.80 9.36 -6.93
CA LEU A 61 -1.75 9.72 -7.99
C LEU A 61 -2.12 11.21 -7.95
N VAL A 62 -2.49 11.70 -6.79
CA VAL A 62 -2.93 13.10 -6.63
C VAL A 62 -1.77 14.07 -6.86
N LYS A 63 -0.61 13.81 -6.29
CA LYS A 63 0.54 14.71 -6.40
C LYS A 63 1.14 14.77 -7.80
N ASN A 64 1.01 13.71 -8.59
CA ASN A 64 1.48 13.68 -9.97
C ASN A 64 0.38 14.00 -11.00
N GLY A 65 -0.80 14.42 -10.56
CA GLY A 65 -1.89 14.76 -11.48
C GLY A 65 -2.45 13.58 -12.27
N LEU A 66 -2.32 12.37 -11.72
CA LEU A 66 -2.75 11.13 -12.38
C LEU A 66 -4.20 10.74 -12.05
N GLY A 67 -4.89 11.55 -11.28
CA GLY A 67 -6.29 11.39 -10.95
C GLY A 67 -6.60 11.70 -9.48
N LYS A 68 -7.90 11.73 -9.17
CA LYS A 68 -8.42 11.92 -7.81
C LYS A 68 -9.33 10.75 -7.47
N PRO A 69 -8.80 9.63 -6.97
CA PRO A 69 -9.60 8.45 -6.70
C PRO A 69 -10.59 8.70 -5.57
N GLY A 70 -11.84 8.26 -5.76
CA GLY A 70 -12.90 8.37 -4.77
C GLY A 70 -12.91 7.24 -3.75
N ASP A 71 -12.34 6.09 -4.11
CA ASP A 71 -12.26 4.90 -3.25
C ASP A 71 -10.99 4.08 -3.53
N TYR A 72 -10.80 3.02 -2.77
CA TYR A 72 -9.60 2.17 -2.89
C TYR A 72 -9.55 1.39 -4.21
N ARG A 73 -10.70 0.95 -4.72
CA ARG A 73 -10.78 0.26 -6.02
C ARG A 73 -10.31 1.17 -7.15
N GLU A 74 -10.71 2.43 -7.11
CA GLU A 74 -10.32 3.43 -8.10
C GLU A 74 -8.84 3.74 -8.03
N ILE A 75 -8.23 3.70 -6.83
CA ILE A 75 -6.77 3.80 -6.68
C ILE A 75 -6.07 2.72 -7.51
N LEU A 76 -6.46 1.46 -7.38
CA LEU A 76 -5.85 0.36 -8.13
C LEU A 76 -6.01 0.53 -9.65
N ILE A 77 -7.19 0.94 -10.10
CA ILE A 77 -7.48 1.20 -11.52
C ILE A 77 -6.57 2.31 -12.07
N LEU A 78 -6.44 3.42 -11.34
CA LEU A 78 -5.61 4.54 -11.76
C LEU A 78 -4.13 4.21 -11.72
N LEU A 79 -3.67 3.42 -10.76
CA LEU A 79 -2.28 2.94 -10.71
C LEU A 79 -1.94 2.08 -11.95
N GLU A 80 -2.86 1.22 -12.36
CA GLU A 80 -2.68 0.41 -13.57
C GLU A 80 -2.69 1.28 -14.84
N ARG A 81 -3.67 2.16 -14.98
CA ARG A 81 -3.77 3.07 -16.13
C ARG A 81 -2.55 3.99 -16.25
N SER A 82 -1.96 4.35 -15.15
CA SER A 82 -0.72 5.15 -15.08
C SER A 82 0.54 4.32 -15.24
N ARG A 83 0.41 3.00 -15.47
CA ARG A 83 1.53 2.06 -15.62
C ARG A 83 2.46 1.98 -14.41
N ILE A 84 1.94 2.26 -13.23
CA ILE A 84 2.67 2.10 -11.97
C ILE A 84 2.63 0.65 -11.52
N ILE A 85 1.52 -0.04 -11.78
CA ILE A 85 1.39 -1.49 -11.60
C ILE A 85 0.92 -2.14 -12.92
N PRO A 86 1.34 -3.37 -13.23
CA PRO A 86 0.88 -4.06 -14.42
C PRO A 86 -0.56 -4.56 -14.28
N LEU A 87 -1.27 -4.69 -15.40
CA LEU A 87 -2.66 -5.17 -15.44
C LEU A 87 -2.83 -6.53 -14.77
N GLU A 88 -1.94 -7.46 -15.04
CA GLU A 88 -1.98 -8.79 -14.44
C GLU A 88 -1.92 -8.75 -12.92
N PHE A 89 -1.07 -7.91 -12.36
CA PHE A 89 -0.98 -7.71 -10.91
C PHE A 89 -2.24 -7.04 -10.36
N MET A 90 -2.76 -6.01 -11.02
CA MET A 90 -4.01 -5.33 -10.62
C MET A 90 -5.17 -6.33 -10.58
N GLU A 91 -5.31 -7.20 -11.58
CA GLU A 91 -6.34 -8.24 -11.60
C GLU A 91 -6.20 -9.22 -10.43
N LYS A 92 -4.98 -9.56 -10.06
CA LYS A 92 -4.69 -10.43 -8.92
C LYS A 92 -5.10 -9.82 -7.59
N ILE A 93 -4.90 -8.51 -7.41
CA ILE A 93 -5.10 -7.83 -6.12
C ILE A 93 -6.39 -7.02 -6.03
N LYS A 94 -7.24 -7.02 -7.05
CA LYS A 94 -8.44 -6.17 -7.07
C LYS A 94 -9.39 -6.38 -5.88
N GLY A 95 -9.40 -7.57 -5.27
CA GLY A 95 -10.16 -7.86 -4.06
C GLY A 95 -9.63 -7.16 -2.80
N MET A 96 -8.39 -6.70 -2.82
CA MET A 96 -7.75 -6.06 -1.68
C MET A 96 -8.49 -4.79 -1.22
N ALA A 97 -9.07 -4.04 -2.16
CA ALA A 97 -9.84 -2.84 -1.86
C ALA A 97 -11.06 -3.15 -0.97
N GLY A 98 -11.66 -4.33 -1.11
CA GLY A 98 -12.80 -4.76 -0.32
C GLY A 98 -12.45 -5.20 1.10
N TYR A 99 -11.25 -5.68 1.34
CA TYR A 99 -10.84 -6.19 2.65
C TYR A 99 -10.87 -5.10 3.73
N ARG A 100 -10.33 -3.94 3.44
CA ARG A 100 -10.35 -2.80 4.39
C ARG A 100 -11.78 -2.42 4.76
N ASN A 101 -12.67 -2.33 3.79
CA ASN A 101 -14.05 -1.95 4.04
C ASN A 101 -14.78 -3.00 4.90
N ARG A 102 -14.55 -4.28 4.65
CA ARG A 102 -15.11 -5.37 5.46
C ARG A 102 -14.56 -5.40 6.88
N LEU A 103 -13.29 -5.03 7.09
CA LEU A 103 -12.69 -4.96 8.42
C LEU A 103 -13.27 -3.81 9.27
N VAL A 104 -13.71 -2.74 8.64
CA VAL A 104 -14.22 -1.54 9.33
C VAL A 104 -15.74 -1.60 9.55
N HIS A 105 -16.50 -2.22 8.65
CA HIS A 105 -17.95 -2.26 8.73
C HIS A 105 -18.45 -3.40 9.61
N MET A 106 -19.23 -3.07 10.65
CA MET A 106 -19.77 -4.03 11.62
C MET A 106 -20.67 -5.12 10.98
N TYR A 107 -21.31 -4.83 9.84
CA TYR A 107 -22.25 -5.74 9.16
C TYR A 107 -21.57 -6.71 8.19
N ASN A 108 -20.34 -6.44 7.75
CA ASN A 108 -19.62 -7.23 6.77
C ASN A 108 -18.30 -7.79 7.33
N LYS A 109 -18.30 -8.13 8.63
CA LYS A 109 -17.10 -8.64 9.29
C LYS A 109 -16.51 -9.84 8.58
N ILE A 110 -15.21 -9.83 8.48
CA ILE A 110 -14.41 -10.99 8.10
C ILE A 110 -14.43 -11.97 9.28
N SER A 111 -14.73 -13.24 9.02
CA SER A 111 -14.66 -14.28 10.06
C SER A 111 -13.23 -14.53 10.51
N ARG A 112 -13.05 -15.17 11.67
CA ARG A 112 -11.71 -15.54 12.18
C ARG A 112 -10.97 -16.44 11.18
N GLU A 113 -11.66 -17.39 10.59
CA GLU A 113 -11.13 -18.32 9.59
C GLU A 113 -10.70 -17.59 8.31
N GLU A 114 -11.53 -16.68 7.83
CA GLU A 114 -11.21 -15.87 6.64
C GLU A 114 -10.03 -14.93 6.90
N LEU A 115 -9.97 -14.30 8.07
CA LEU A 115 -8.85 -13.45 8.45
C LEU A 115 -7.54 -14.24 8.49
N TYR A 116 -7.57 -15.43 9.06
CA TYR A 116 -6.41 -16.33 9.06
C TYR A 116 -5.97 -16.69 7.64
N ASP A 117 -6.93 -17.01 6.76
CA ASP A 117 -6.65 -17.29 5.35
C ASP A 117 -6.01 -16.11 4.63
N LEU A 118 -6.47 -14.89 4.88
CA LEU A 118 -5.85 -13.67 4.34
C LEU A 118 -4.41 -13.51 4.81
N ILE A 119 -4.13 -13.78 6.06
CA ILE A 119 -2.77 -13.71 6.62
C ILE A 119 -1.86 -14.74 5.95
N ILE A 120 -2.33 -15.96 5.77
CA ILE A 120 -1.54 -17.03 5.16
C ILE A 120 -1.25 -16.76 3.68
N ASN A 121 -2.23 -16.22 2.93
CA ASN A 121 -2.18 -16.21 1.47
C ASN A 121 -2.02 -14.83 0.83
N LYS A 122 -2.27 -13.73 1.55
CA LYS A 122 -2.41 -12.41 0.90
C LYS A 122 -1.41 -11.35 1.36
N LEU A 123 -0.56 -11.62 2.35
CA LEU A 123 0.42 -10.62 2.80
C LEU A 123 1.45 -10.30 1.71
N GLU A 124 1.82 -11.27 0.89
CA GLU A 124 2.75 -11.04 -0.23
C GLU A 124 2.20 -10.05 -1.26
N ASP A 125 0.88 -10.02 -1.46
CA ASP A 125 0.25 -9.05 -2.36
C ASP A 125 0.39 -7.61 -1.83
N ILE A 126 0.27 -7.40 -0.52
CA ILE A 126 0.49 -6.10 0.11
C ILE A 126 1.96 -5.67 -0.02
N LYS A 127 2.89 -6.59 0.20
CA LYS A 127 4.33 -6.35 0.01
C LYS A 127 4.64 -5.97 -1.43
N ALA A 128 4.10 -6.70 -2.39
CA ALA A 128 4.33 -6.46 -3.81
C ALA A 128 3.78 -5.09 -4.24
N LEU A 129 2.56 -4.74 -3.82
CA LEU A 129 1.99 -3.42 -4.09
C LEU A 129 2.87 -2.31 -3.49
N THR A 130 3.29 -2.47 -2.25
CA THR A 130 4.18 -1.51 -1.59
C THR A 130 5.49 -1.34 -2.38
N SER A 131 6.06 -2.42 -2.86
CA SER A 131 7.30 -2.38 -3.67
C SER A 131 7.12 -1.63 -4.98
N TYR A 132 6.03 -1.84 -5.70
CA TYR A 132 5.72 -1.06 -6.91
C TYR A 132 5.63 0.44 -6.63
N LEU A 133 4.94 0.80 -5.55
CA LEU A 133 4.76 2.20 -5.17
C LEU A 133 6.06 2.87 -4.74
N LEU A 134 6.88 2.17 -3.94
CA LEU A 134 8.19 2.68 -3.51
C LEU A 134 9.15 2.86 -4.69
N GLU A 135 9.18 1.93 -5.62
CA GLU A 135 10.02 2.04 -6.81
C GLU A 135 9.61 3.25 -7.67
N TYR A 136 8.31 3.45 -7.87
CA TYR A 136 7.83 4.61 -8.60
C TYR A 136 8.20 5.92 -7.89
N ALA A 137 8.02 5.99 -6.57
CA ALA A 137 8.37 7.16 -5.77
C ALA A 137 9.87 7.47 -5.84
N ARG A 138 10.71 6.44 -5.77
CA ARG A 138 12.17 6.56 -5.88
C ARG A 138 12.60 7.12 -7.25
N LEU A 139 12.03 6.61 -8.33
CA LEU A 139 12.33 7.09 -9.69
C LEU A 139 11.87 8.54 -9.89
N ASN A 140 10.72 8.90 -9.32
CA ASN A 140 10.18 10.25 -9.37
C ASN A 140 11.07 11.24 -8.62
N GLU A 141 11.55 10.89 -7.44
CA GLU A 141 12.49 11.69 -6.64
C GLU A 141 13.81 11.94 -7.40
N GLN A 142 14.34 10.92 -8.07
CA GLN A 142 15.57 11.05 -8.88
C GLN A 142 15.36 11.98 -10.09
N ALA A 143 14.19 11.94 -10.71
CA ALA A 143 13.87 12.82 -11.84
C ALA A 143 13.75 14.28 -11.40
N ASP A 144 13.11 14.54 -10.26
CA ASP A 144 12.96 15.88 -9.68
C ASP A 144 14.35 16.47 -9.33
N ASN A 145 15.22 15.69 -8.73
CA ASN A 145 16.59 16.11 -8.37
C ASN A 145 17.43 16.45 -9.62
N LYS A 146 17.31 15.69 -10.70
CA LYS A 146 18.02 15.98 -11.97
C LYS A 146 17.48 17.24 -12.65
N GLY A 147 16.18 17.47 -12.57
CA GLY A 147 15.54 18.68 -13.11
C GLY A 147 16.02 19.96 -12.42
N THR A 148 16.27 19.90 -11.14
CA THR A 148 16.74 21.05 -10.34
C THR A 148 18.20 21.43 -10.68
N TYR A 149 19.06 20.48 -11.02
CA TYR A 149 20.44 20.74 -11.43
C TYR A 149 20.55 21.37 -12.81
N ASN A 150 19.61 21.10 -13.73
CA ASN A 150 19.59 21.68 -15.08
C ASN A 150 18.97 23.09 -15.14
N ALA A 151 18.21 23.50 -14.13
CA ALA A 151 17.61 24.84 -14.05
C ALA A 151 18.57 25.89 -13.46
N GLY A 152 19.72 25.48 -12.92
CA GLY A 152 20.78 26.34 -12.38
C GLY A 152 21.92 26.68 -13.33
N GLY A 153 21.71 26.54 -14.64
CA GLY A 153 22.67 27.01 -15.67
C GLY A 153 22.72 28.53 -15.66
N ASN A 154 23.81 29.03 -15.15
CA ASN A 154 24.20 30.44 -15.00
C ASN A 154 24.06 31.21 -16.34
N PRO A 155 23.27 32.31 -16.42
CA PRO A 155 23.22 33.14 -17.60
C PRO A 155 24.33 34.20 -17.72
N ASP A 156 25.33 34.20 -16.81
CA ASP A 156 26.36 35.22 -16.79
C ASP A 156 27.72 34.73 -17.29
N LEU A 157 27.79 34.36 -18.57
CA LEU A 157 29.08 34.32 -19.30
C LEU A 157 28.89 34.77 -20.75
N LEU A 158 28.39 35.98 -20.99
CA LEU A 158 28.60 36.75 -22.20
C LEU A 158 28.78 38.22 -21.80
N GLY A 159 29.94 38.52 -21.39
CA GLY A 159 30.43 39.87 -21.30
C GLY A 159 31.66 40.00 -22.13
#